data_1d99ef88132c7e9a5e9494863ed537f8
#
_entry.id   1d99ef88132c7e9a5e9494863ed537f8
#
_cell.length_a   1.000
_cell.length_b   1.000
_cell.length_c   1.000
_cell.angle_alpha   90.00
_cell.angle_beta   90.00
_cell.angle_gamma   90.00
#
_symmetry.space_group_name_H-M   'P 1'
#
loop_
_entity.id
_entity.type
_entity.pdbx_description
1 polymer ?
#
loop_
_entity_poly.entity_id
_entity_poly.type
_entity_poly.pdbx_seq_one_letter_code
_entity_poly.pdbx_strand_id
1 'polypeptide(L)'
;MQRYFTWIATFKIFNVMFSIKNSAFFPYLIVCIYFLLFLPFKVEAFEISGRKWIGGKTDFYIDITGNSPLGLSWNAAFIDALDEWSTKTSFTFNTIPSYVDPCVDDYSNGAYFTEDFCGQEYDKNTIAVTLLRYESQLLGPPAIAEADIYINQSYNFEIYDGDLNQVSFLNNVVDFRRVVLHELGHVIGLDHVTG
;
A
#
# COMPACT_ATOMS: atom_id res chain seq x y z
N MET A 1 4.92 -10.77 13.90
CA MET A 1 5.97 -9.93 14.53
C MET A 1 5.50 -9.16 15.78
N GLN A 2 4.22 -9.19 16.14
CA GLN A 2 3.65 -8.44 17.30
C GLN A 2 3.82 -9.13 18.66
N ARG A 3 4.16 -10.41 18.74
CA ARG A 3 4.25 -11.16 20.03
C ARG A 3 5.60 -11.12 20.73
N TYR A 4 6.69 -10.76 20.06
CA TYR A 4 8.02 -10.75 20.65
C TYR A 4 8.40 -9.41 21.32
N PHE A 5 7.79 -8.30 20.95
CA PHE A 5 8.08 -7.00 21.56
C PHE A 5 7.44 -6.80 22.93
N THR A 6 6.34 -7.48 23.23
CA THR A 6 5.63 -7.37 24.52
C THR A 6 6.39 -8.03 25.68
N TRP A 7 7.19 -9.08 25.41
CA TRP A 7 7.89 -9.81 26.48
C TRP A 7 9.14 -9.09 27.02
N ILE A 8 9.87 -8.38 26.17
CA ILE A 8 11.11 -7.69 26.59
C ILE A 8 10.78 -6.41 27.38
N ALA A 9 9.71 -5.72 27.03
CA ALA A 9 9.27 -4.53 27.75
C ALA A 9 8.71 -4.88 29.14
N THR A 10 7.95 -5.98 29.26
CA THR A 10 7.39 -6.43 30.54
C THR A 10 8.46 -6.86 31.54
N PHE A 11 9.55 -7.49 31.09
CA PHE A 11 10.60 -7.96 32.00
C PHE A 11 11.45 -6.83 32.58
N LYS A 12 11.72 -5.76 31.84
CA LYS A 12 12.42 -4.57 32.34
C LYS A 12 11.56 -3.73 33.30
N ILE A 13 10.27 -3.60 33.03
CA ILE A 13 9.33 -2.87 33.90
C ILE A 13 9.16 -3.59 35.24
N PHE A 14 9.14 -4.94 35.25
CA PHE A 14 8.98 -5.72 36.47
C PHE A 14 10.17 -5.56 37.44
N ASN A 15 11.40 -5.45 36.96
CA ASN A 15 12.58 -5.23 37.80
C ASN A 15 12.67 -3.82 38.39
N VAL A 16 12.14 -2.80 37.69
CA VAL A 16 12.07 -1.41 38.22
C VAL A 16 10.97 -1.29 39.26
N MET A 17 9.83 -1.97 39.09
CA MET A 17 8.72 -1.95 40.04
C MET A 17 9.06 -2.58 41.39
N PHE A 18 9.96 -3.56 41.46
CA PHE A 18 10.30 -4.26 42.71
C PHE A 18 11.14 -3.37 43.66
N SER A 19 11.87 -2.37 43.13
CA SER A 19 12.71 -1.46 43.92
C SER A 19 11.95 -0.27 44.49
N ILE A 20 10.73 0.04 44.04
CA ILE A 20 9.99 1.24 44.39
C ILE A 20 8.83 0.95 45.39
N LYS A 21 8.74 -0.27 45.90
CA LYS A 21 7.59 -0.80 46.65
C LYS A 21 7.27 -0.08 47.99
N ASN A 22 8.15 0.84 48.45
CA ASN A 22 7.99 1.55 49.72
C ASN A 22 7.80 3.06 49.59
N SER A 23 7.51 3.58 48.39
CA SER A 23 7.29 5.00 48.16
C SER A 23 5.79 5.30 48.02
N ALA A 24 5.32 6.39 48.64
CA ALA A 24 3.95 6.90 48.49
C ALA A 24 3.60 7.24 47.03
N PHE A 25 4.59 7.34 46.14
CA PHE A 25 4.42 7.54 44.70
C PHE A 25 4.07 6.29 43.90
N PHE A 26 4.20 5.08 44.51
CA PHE A 26 3.95 3.83 43.83
C PHE A 26 2.55 3.69 43.19
N PRO A 27 1.44 4.05 43.88
CA PRO A 27 0.10 3.99 43.30
C PRO A 27 -0.08 4.95 42.12
N TYR A 28 0.51 6.15 42.18
CA TYR A 28 0.45 7.14 41.09
C TYR A 28 1.24 6.67 39.86
N LEU A 29 2.39 6.03 40.07
CA LEU A 29 3.21 5.47 39.00
C LEU A 29 2.43 4.37 38.24
N ILE A 30 1.74 3.47 38.97
CA ILE A 30 0.90 2.41 38.37
C ILE A 30 -0.24 3.04 37.57
N VAL A 31 -0.93 4.05 38.08
CA VAL A 31 -2.00 4.74 37.36
C VAL A 31 -1.48 5.44 36.12
N CYS A 32 -0.32 6.09 36.17
CA CYS A 32 0.30 6.70 34.98
C CYS A 32 0.72 5.69 33.93
N ILE A 33 1.29 4.55 34.34
CA ILE A 33 1.65 3.45 33.43
C ILE A 33 0.38 2.85 32.79
N TYR A 34 -0.68 2.64 33.58
CA TYR A 34 -1.96 2.18 33.08
C TYR A 34 -2.56 3.13 32.06
N PHE A 35 -2.51 4.45 32.34
CA PHE A 35 -3.00 5.49 31.41
C PHE A 35 -2.19 5.55 30.13
N LEU A 36 -0.86 5.41 30.21
CA LEU A 36 0.04 5.34 29.04
C LEU A 36 -0.19 4.09 28.17
N LEU A 37 -0.53 2.96 28.79
CA LEU A 37 -0.81 1.71 28.06
C LEU A 37 -2.17 1.70 27.33
N PHE A 38 -3.09 2.59 27.74
CA PHE A 38 -4.43 2.75 27.12
C PHE A 38 -4.53 3.96 26.19
N LEU A 39 -3.43 4.71 25.97
CA LEU A 39 -3.44 5.71 24.91
C LEU A 39 -3.55 4.97 23.57
N PRO A 40 -4.57 5.27 22.75
CA PRO A 40 -4.69 4.69 21.42
C PRO A 40 -3.52 5.22 20.58
N PHE A 41 -2.51 4.37 20.38
CA PHE A 41 -1.52 4.63 19.33
C PHE A 41 -2.23 4.48 18.01
N LYS A 42 -2.48 5.58 17.32
CA LYS A 42 -2.88 5.54 15.92
C LYS A 42 -1.66 5.13 15.12
N VAL A 43 -1.67 3.92 14.60
CA VAL A 43 -0.74 3.50 13.54
C VAL A 43 -1.47 3.83 12.25
N GLU A 44 -1.06 4.90 11.61
CA GLU A 44 -1.53 5.22 10.27
C GLU A 44 -0.61 4.52 9.27
N ALA A 45 -1.19 3.67 8.42
CA ALA A 45 -0.44 2.96 7.39
C ALA A 45 -0.32 3.78 6.09
N PHE A 46 -1.18 4.79 5.94
CA PHE A 46 -1.27 5.68 4.78
C PHE A 46 -1.59 7.10 5.22
N GLU A 47 -1.12 8.06 4.44
CA GLU A 47 -1.51 9.47 4.53
C GLU A 47 -2.47 9.80 3.38
N ILE A 48 -3.42 10.72 3.61
CA ILE A 48 -4.32 11.19 2.55
C ILE A 48 -3.60 12.33 1.83
N SER A 49 -3.32 12.19 0.54
CA SER A 49 -2.64 13.20 -0.28
C SER A 49 -3.41 14.53 -0.39
N GLY A 50 -4.68 14.53 -0.02
CA GLY A 50 -5.59 15.67 -0.17
C GLY A 50 -6.12 15.84 -1.59
N ARG A 51 -5.71 14.99 -2.53
CA ARG A 51 -6.16 14.98 -3.94
C ARG A 51 -7.08 13.80 -4.15
N LYS A 52 -8.08 13.97 -5.01
CA LYS A 52 -9.10 12.94 -5.25
C LYS A 52 -9.69 13.04 -6.64
N TRP A 53 -10.24 11.94 -7.09
CA TRP A 53 -11.08 11.88 -8.28
C TRP A 53 -12.39 12.61 -8.06
N ILE A 54 -12.86 13.32 -9.10
CA ILE A 54 -14.21 13.90 -9.09
C ILE A 54 -15.21 12.76 -9.22
N GLY A 55 -16.16 12.69 -8.28
CA GLY A 55 -17.21 11.67 -8.28
C GLY A 55 -16.83 10.32 -7.68
N GLY A 56 -15.60 10.16 -7.15
CA GLY A 56 -15.18 8.94 -6.44
C GLY A 56 -15.15 7.68 -7.30
N LYS A 57 -14.88 7.83 -8.59
CA LYS A 57 -14.77 6.71 -9.55
C LYS A 57 -13.85 7.07 -10.70
N THR A 58 -13.31 6.04 -11.36
CA THR A 58 -12.57 6.16 -12.62
C THR A 58 -12.69 4.91 -13.47
N ASP A 59 -12.49 5.04 -14.78
CA ASP A 59 -12.27 3.94 -15.69
C ASP A 59 -10.83 3.47 -15.54
N PHE A 60 -10.58 2.14 -15.56
CA PHE A 60 -9.26 1.57 -15.49
C PHE A 60 -9.12 0.50 -16.57
N TYR A 61 -8.18 0.73 -17.48
CA TYR A 61 -7.93 -0.14 -18.62
C TYR A 61 -6.88 -1.17 -18.23
N ILE A 62 -7.18 -2.45 -18.40
CA ILE A 62 -6.29 -3.52 -17.99
C ILE A 62 -6.30 -4.68 -18.99
N ASP A 63 -5.12 -4.97 -19.54
CA ASP A 63 -4.86 -6.08 -20.45
C ASP A 63 -3.41 -6.58 -20.27
N ILE A 64 -3.11 -7.04 -19.06
CA ILE A 64 -1.81 -7.61 -18.74
C ILE A 64 -1.76 -9.06 -19.22
N THR A 65 -0.93 -9.32 -20.20
CA THR A 65 -0.77 -10.66 -20.79
C THR A 65 0.12 -11.56 -19.94
N GLY A 66 -0.07 -12.88 -20.09
CA GLY A 66 0.77 -13.89 -19.44
C GLY A 66 0.33 -14.28 -18.02
N ASN A 67 1.12 -15.18 -17.46
CA ASN A 67 0.85 -15.80 -16.16
C ASN A 67 2.10 -15.76 -15.27
N SER A 68 1.89 -15.89 -13.98
CA SER A 68 2.96 -16.10 -13.00
C SER A 68 3.66 -17.46 -13.24
N PRO A 69 4.84 -17.69 -12.64
CA PRO A 69 5.51 -18.99 -12.65
C PRO A 69 4.65 -20.16 -12.17
N LEU A 70 3.70 -19.93 -11.27
CA LEU A 70 2.72 -20.91 -10.80
C LEU A 70 1.48 -21.04 -11.72
N GLY A 71 1.43 -20.30 -12.82
CA GLY A 71 0.38 -20.39 -13.84
C GLY A 71 -0.85 -19.53 -13.56
N LEU A 72 -0.80 -18.61 -12.58
CA LEU A 72 -1.89 -17.69 -12.28
C LEU A 72 -1.83 -16.46 -13.18
N SER A 73 -2.99 -16.00 -13.68
CA SER A 73 -3.08 -14.86 -14.58
C SER A 73 -2.77 -13.54 -13.88
N TRP A 74 -1.82 -12.77 -14.42
CA TRP A 74 -1.53 -11.41 -13.95
C TRP A 74 -2.76 -10.50 -14.08
N ASN A 75 -3.43 -10.59 -15.22
CA ASN A 75 -4.63 -9.79 -15.49
C ASN A 75 -5.75 -10.08 -14.49
N ALA A 76 -6.02 -11.35 -14.18
CA ALA A 76 -7.04 -11.71 -13.20
C ALA A 76 -6.69 -11.21 -11.80
N ALA A 77 -5.44 -11.35 -11.36
CA ALA A 77 -5.00 -10.86 -10.05
C ALA A 77 -5.07 -9.33 -9.92
N PHE A 78 -4.84 -8.61 -11.03
CA PHE A 78 -5.01 -7.16 -11.05
C PHE A 78 -6.48 -6.75 -10.93
N ILE A 79 -7.36 -7.41 -11.70
CA ILE A 79 -8.82 -7.18 -11.64
C ILE A 79 -9.36 -7.47 -10.23
N ASP A 80 -8.93 -8.55 -9.61
CA ASP A 80 -9.31 -8.88 -8.23
C ASP A 80 -8.91 -7.76 -7.25
N ALA A 81 -7.77 -7.11 -7.46
CA ALA A 81 -7.33 -5.98 -6.62
C ALA A 81 -8.17 -4.71 -6.86
N LEU A 82 -8.57 -4.40 -8.10
CA LEU A 82 -9.51 -3.33 -8.43
C LEU A 82 -10.87 -3.55 -7.75
N ASP A 83 -11.36 -4.78 -7.81
CA ASP A 83 -12.63 -5.18 -7.19
C ASP A 83 -12.54 -5.11 -5.66
N GLU A 84 -11.41 -5.47 -5.08
CA GLU A 84 -11.19 -5.36 -3.64
C GLU A 84 -11.29 -3.90 -3.16
N TRP A 85 -10.63 -2.97 -3.82
CA TRP A 85 -10.76 -1.54 -3.51
C TRP A 85 -12.19 -1.03 -3.71
N SER A 86 -12.85 -1.41 -4.81
CA SER A 86 -14.23 -1.00 -5.11
C SER A 86 -15.25 -1.53 -4.11
N THR A 87 -15.02 -2.72 -3.54
CA THR A 87 -15.92 -3.34 -2.56
C THR A 87 -15.66 -2.90 -1.13
N LYS A 88 -14.41 -2.53 -0.79
CA LYS A 88 -13.99 -2.16 0.57
C LYS A 88 -14.06 -0.66 0.84
N THR A 89 -14.19 0.16 -0.19
CA THR A 89 -14.23 1.63 -0.08
C THR A 89 -15.46 2.20 -0.77
N SER A 90 -15.63 3.53 -0.70
CA SER A 90 -16.64 4.24 -1.48
C SER A 90 -16.16 4.62 -2.88
N PHE A 91 -14.95 4.25 -3.26
CA PHE A 91 -14.41 4.48 -4.60
C PHE A 91 -14.75 3.32 -5.53
N THR A 92 -14.99 3.60 -6.81
CA THR A 92 -15.35 2.57 -7.79
C THR A 92 -14.39 2.60 -8.98
N PHE A 93 -13.75 1.48 -9.25
CA PHE A 93 -13.06 1.25 -10.51
C PHE A 93 -14.02 0.60 -11.52
N ASN A 94 -14.18 1.22 -12.69
CA ASN A 94 -14.84 0.60 -13.82
C ASN A 94 -13.78 -0.08 -14.69
N THR A 95 -13.66 -1.39 -14.59
CA THR A 95 -12.63 -2.16 -15.29
C THR A 95 -12.98 -2.33 -16.76
N ILE A 96 -12.07 -1.94 -17.65
CA ILE A 96 -12.22 -2.05 -19.11
C ILE A 96 -11.11 -2.98 -19.64
N PRO A 97 -11.45 -4.13 -20.25
CA PRO A 97 -10.47 -5.07 -20.78
C PRO A 97 -9.88 -4.56 -22.10
N SER A 98 -8.94 -3.67 -22.02
CA SER A 98 -8.26 -3.06 -23.17
C SER A 98 -6.89 -2.52 -22.75
N TYR A 99 -5.97 -2.51 -23.70
CA TYR A 99 -4.69 -1.82 -23.56
C TYR A 99 -4.87 -0.32 -23.80
N VAL A 100 -4.21 0.52 -22.99
CA VAL A 100 -3.92 1.93 -23.27
C VAL A 100 -2.43 2.17 -23.03
N ASP A 101 -1.81 3.08 -23.77
CA ASP A 101 -0.41 3.42 -23.60
C ASP A 101 -0.23 4.32 -22.37
N PRO A 102 0.42 3.88 -21.30
CA PRO A 102 0.53 4.66 -20.07
C PRO A 102 1.44 5.89 -20.22
N CYS A 103 2.21 5.98 -21.32
CA CYS A 103 3.09 7.13 -21.57
C CYS A 103 2.41 8.25 -22.36
N VAL A 104 1.15 8.09 -22.69
CA VAL A 104 0.34 9.12 -23.38
C VAL A 104 -0.53 9.85 -22.37
N ASP A 105 -0.52 11.17 -22.41
CA ASP A 105 -1.37 12.05 -21.61
C ASP A 105 -2.76 12.13 -22.27
N ASP A 106 -3.64 11.16 -21.97
CA ASP A 106 -4.90 10.99 -22.68
C ASP A 106 -6.12 10.75 -21.75
N TYR A 107 -5.92 10.94 -20.44
CA TYR A 107 -6.95 10.72 -19.41
C TYR A 107 -7.40 9.26 -19.26
N SER A 108 -6.60 8.32 -19.77
CA SER A 108 -6.85 6.89 -19.61
C SER A 108 -5.91 6.31 -18.57
N ASN A 109 -6.41 5.48 -17.69
CA ASN A 109 -5.63 4.89 -16.61
C ASN A 109 -5.30 3.44 -16.94
N GLY A 110 -4.05 3.03 -16.80
CA GLY A 110 -3.62 1.67 -17.11
C GLY A 110 -2.53 1.13 -16.20
N ALA A 111 -2.19 -0.15 -16.39
CA ALA A 111 -1.10 -0.78 -15.65
C ALA A 111 -0.35 -1.79 -16.52
N TYR A 112 0.99 -1.81 -16.41
CA TYR A 112 1.84 -2.66 -17.25
C TYR A 112 3.12 -3.08 -16.56
N PHE A 113 3.65 -4.22 -16.99
CA PHE A 113 5.05 -4.56 -16.78
C PHE A 113 5.92 -3.81 -17.76
N THR A 114 6.91 -3.07 -17.26
CA THR A 114 7.80 -2.22 -18.07
C THR A 114 9.27 -2.36 -17.66
N GLU A 115 10.18 -2.07 -18.60
CA GLU A 115 11.62 -1.95 -18.32
C GLU A 115 11.98 -0.59 -17.71
N ASP A 116 11.23 0.43 -18.08
CA ASP A 116 11.33 1.80 -17.61
C ASP A 116 9.93 2.43 -17.51
N PHE A 117 9.80 3.60 -16.94
CA PHE A 117 8.55 4.35 -16.93
C PHE A 117 8.66 5.59 -17.83
N CYS A 118 8.25 5.43 -19.10
CA CYS A 118 8.26 6.45 -20.13
C CYS A 118 9.66 7.03 -20.41
N GLY A 119 10.67 6.17 -20.51
CA GLY A 119 12.05 6.52 -20.78
C GLY A 119 12.84 6.98 -19.54
N GLN A 120 12.26 6.85 -18.36
CA GLN A 120 12.93 7.07 -17.08
C GLN A 120 13.25 5.72 -16.43
N GLU A 121 14.53 5.52 -16.07
CA GLU A 121 14.96 4.30 -15.37
C GLU A 121 14.36 4.23 -13.98
N TYR A 122 14.05 3.02 -13.52
CA TYR A 122 13.66 2.77 -12.14
C TYR A 122 14.87 2.97 -11.20
N ASP A 123 14.61 3.56 -10.05
CA ASP A 123 15.58 3.53 -8.96
C ASP A 123 15.84 2.10 -8.49
N LYS A 124 17.01 1.85 -7.91
CA LYS A 124 17.52 0.51 -7.57
C LYS A 124 16.56 -0.39 -6.80
N ASN A 125 15.65 0.17 -6.00
CA ASN A 125 14.75 -0.59 -5.15
C ASN A 125 13.27 -0.35 -5.51
N THR A 126 12.99 0.26 -6.65
CA THR A 126 11.63 0.57 -7.08
C THR A 126 11.00 -0.64 -7.74
N ILE A 127 9.98 -1.19 -7.10
CA ILE A 127 9.22 -2.37 -7.55
C ILE A 127 8.12 -1.97 -8.52
N ALA A 128 7.44 -0.86 -8.24
CA ALA A 128 6.42 -0.27 -9.08
C ALA A 128 6.35 1.23 -8.86
N VAL A 129 5.71 1.96 -9.76
CA VAL A 129 5.48 3.41 -9.69
C VAL A 129 4.08 3.71 -10.15
N THR A 130 3.37 4.53 -9.38
CA THR A 130 2.10 5.15 -9.82
C THR A 130 2.35 6.60 -10.18
N LEU A 131 2.18 6.96 -11.45
CA LEU A 131 2.22 8.35 -11.90
C LEU A 131 0.82 8.93 -11.89
N LEU A 132 0.65 10.07 -11.19
CA LEU A 132 -0.61 10.77 -11.07
C LEU A 132 -0.54 12.09 -11.84
N ARG A 133 -1.54 12.35 -12.67
CA ARG A 133 -1.76 13.64 -13.30
C ARG A 133 -2.91 14.35 -12.65
N TYR A 134 -2.83 15.69 -12.61
CA TYR A 134 -3.78 16.51 -11.89
C TYR A 134 -4.33 17.61 -12.74
N GLU A 135 -5.63 17.88 -12.58
CA GLU A 135 -6.28 19.04 -13.15
C GLU A 135 -6.60 20.09 -12.10
N SER A 136 -6.34 21.36 -12.44
CA SER A 136 -6.71 22.49 -11.61
C SER A 136 -8.23 22.61 -11.51
N GLN A 137 -8.72 22.81 -10.29
CA GLN A 137 -10.13 23.08 -10.03
C GLN A 137 -10.34 24.58 -9.81
N LEU A 138 -11.51 25.10 -10.19
CA LEU A 138 -11.87 26.51 -9.92
C LEU A 138 -11.91 26.80 -8.41
N LEU A 139 -12.35 25.82 -7.63
CA LEU A 139 -12.41 25.87 -6.17
C LEU A 139 -11.91 24.53 -5.59
N GLY A 140 -10.95 24.62 -4.66
CA GLY A 140 -10.38 23.45 -3.99
C GLY A 140 -9.02 22.99 -4.52
N PRO A 141 -8.48 21.88 -4.01
CA PRO A 141 -7.24 21.31 -4.47
C PRO A 141 -7.39 20.73 -5.89
N PRO A 142 -6.27 20.55 -6.64
CA PRO A 142 -6.29 19.85 -7.91
C PRO A 142 -6.90 18.45 -7.77
N ALA A 143 -7.72 18.06 -8.75
CA ALA A 143 -8.28 16.72 -8.81
C ALA A 143 -7.30 15.76 -9.54
N ILE A 144 -7.36 14.48 -9.20
CA ILE A 144 -6.69 13.44 -10.00
C ILE A 144 -7.48 13.32 -11.32
N ALA A 145 -6.75 13.36 -12.42
CA ALA A 145 -7.30 13.29 -13.78
C ALA A 145 -6.88 12.03 -14.51
N GLU A 146 -5.68 11.51 -14.18
CA GLU A 146 -5.11 10.29 -14.76
C GLU A 146 -4.17 9.63 -13.76
N ALA A 147 -4.07 8.30 -13.83
CA ALA A 147 -3.22 7.50 -12.95
C ALA A 147 -2.75 6.22 -13.66
N ASP A 148 -1.45 6.10 -13.91
CA ASP A 148 -0.85 4.95 -14.56
C ASP A 148 0.09 4.22 -13.63
N ILE A 149 0.06 2.89 -13.66
CA ILE A 149 0.89 2.02 -12.83
C ILE A 149 1.93 1.31 -13.72
N TYR A 150 3.20 1.53 -13.40
CA TYR A 150 4.36 0.90 -14.05
C TYR A 150 4.95 -0.13 -13.12
N ILE A 151 4.92 -1.40 -13.51
CA ILE A 151 5.41 -2.53 -12.71
C ILE A 151 6.78 -2.91 -13.25
N ASN A 152 7.83 -2.77 -12.43
CA ASN A 152 9.21 -3.03 -12.84
C ASN A 152 9.43 -4.52 -13.13
N GLN A 153 9.50 -4.88 -14.41
CA GLN A 153 9.64 -6.27 -14.85
C GLN A 153 10.98 -6.92 -14.49
N SER A 154 11.96 -6.17 -13.99
CA SER A 154 13.23 -6.74 -13.51
C SER A 154 13.10 -7.55 -12.23
N TYR A 155 11.98 -7.43 -11.52
CA TYR A 155 11.70 -8.21 -10.32
C TYR A 155 11.03 -9.54 -10.66
N ASN A 156 11.29 -10.55 -9.84
CA ASN A 156 10.59 -11.82 -9.93
C ASN A 156 9.26 -11.72 -9.16
N PHE A 157 8.16 -11.73 -9.86
CA PHE A 157 6.82 -11.70 -9.27
C PHE A 157 6.20 -13.08 -9.18
N GLU A 158 5.33 -13.27 -8.18
CA GLU A 158 4.42 -14.40 -8.05
C GLU A 158 3.10 -13.93 -7.42
N ILE A 159 2.05 -14.71 -7.61
CA ILE A 159 0.74 -14.48 -6.99
C ILE A 159 0.56 -15.55 -5.92
N TYR A 160 0.50 -15.16 -4.66
CA TYR A 160 0.33 -16.10 -3.56
C TYR A 160 -0.42 -15.49 -2.37
N ASP A 161 -1.08 -16.36 -1.60
CA ASP A 161 -1.71 -16.01 -0.34
C ASP A 161 -0.83 -16.42 0.84
N GLY A 162 -0.96 -15.73 1.97
CA GLY A 162 -0.27 -16.04 3.21
C GLY A 162 0.83 -15.05 3.59
N ASP A 163 1.60 -15.39 4.62
CA ASP A 163 2.63 -14.50 5.16
C ASP A 163 3.82 -14.39 4.22
N LEU A 164 4.40 -13.18 4.11
CA LEU A 164 5.61 -12.89 3.31
C LEU A 164 6.79 -13.82 3.64
N ASN A 165 6.82 -14.38 4.84
CA ASN A 165 7.90 -15.26 5.31
C ASN A 165 7.69 -16.74 4.99
N GLN A 166 6.52 -17.16 4.48
CA GLN A 166 6.23 -18.57 4.20
C GLN A 166 6.74 -19.05 2.84
N VAL A 167 7.15 -18.13 1.97
CA VAL A 167 7.65 -18.45 0.63
C VAL A 167 9.18 -18.61 0.64
N SER A 168 9.71 -19.30 1.63
CA SER A 168 11.15 -19.49 1.87
C SER A 168 11.90 -20.20 0.71
N PHE A 169 11.20 -20.92 -0.16
CA PHE A 169 11.79 -21.54 -1.35
C PHE A 169 11.81 -20.62 -2.57
N LEU A 170 11.12 -19.48 -2.51
CA LEU A 170 11.08 -18.45 -3.56
C LEU A 170 11.95 -17.26 -3.11
N ASN A 171 13.23 -17.45 -2.92
CA ASN A 171 14.15 -16.38 -2.54
C ASN A 171 13.99 -15.17 -3.47
N ASN A 172 13.67 -14.00 -2.90
CA ASN A 172 13.51 -12.72 -3.58
C ASN A 172 12.31 -12.63 -4.55
N VAL A 173 11.23 -13.31 -4.27
CA VAL A 173 9.98 -13.17 -5.05
C VAL A 173 9.10 -12.10 -4.42
N VAL A 174 8.57 -11.23 -5.27
CA VAL A 174 7.64 -10.15 -4.89
C VAL A 174 6.21 -10.63 -5.06
N ASP A 175 5.36 -10.37 -4.07
CA ASP A 175 3.92 -10.64 -4.19
C ASP A 175 3.25 -9.59 -5.08
N PHE A 176 2.90 -10.00 -6.28
CA PHE A 176 2.28 -9.13 -7.29
C PHE A 176 0.99 -8.49 -6.78
N ARG A 177 0.09 -9.26 -6.16
CA ARG A 177 -1.20 -8.76 -5.69
C ARG A 177 -1.06 -7.69 -4.62
N ARG A 178 -0.11 -7.86 -3.68
CA ARG A 178 0.17 -6.85 -2.66
C ARG A 178 0.75 -5.57 -3.24
N VAL A 179 1.63 -5.67 -4.24
CA VAL A 179 2.15 -4.50 -4.96
C VAL A 179 1.01 -3.77 -5.66
N VAL A 180 0.18 -4.48 -6.42
CA VAL A 180 -0.97 -3.88 -7.12
C VAL A 180 -1.94 -3.21 -6.14
N LEU A 181 -2.28 -3.85 -5.02
CA LEU A 181 -3.13 -3.24 -3.99
C LEU A 181 -2.52 -1.96 -3.43
N HIS A 182 -1.20 -1.91 -3.24
CA HIS A 182 -0.49 -0.71 -2.79
C HIS A 182 -0.56 0.41 -3.83
N GLU A 183 -0.22 0.13 -5.09
CA GLU A 183 -0.26 1.12 -6.17
C GLU A 183 -1.67 1.66 -6.43
N LEU A 184 -2.68 0.80 -6.37
CA LEU A 184 -4.08 1.23 -6.44
C LEU A 184 -4.48 2.15 -5.27
N GLY A 185 -3.83 2.00 -4.12
CA GLY A 185 -3.94 2.96 -3.02
C GLY A 185 -3.52 4.38 -3.44
N HIS A 186 -2.39 4.50 -4.17
CA HIS A 186 -1.95 5.78 -4.73
C HIS A 186 -2.93 6.31 -5.77
N VAL A 187 -3.45 5.44 -6.64
CA VAL A 187 -4.48 5.82 -7.64
C VAL A 187 -5.68 6.50 -6.97
N ILE A 188 -6.16 6.00 -5.85
CA ILE A 188 -7.32 6.60 -5.14
C ILE A 188 -6.97 7.80 -4.26
N GLY A 189 -5.69 8.19 -4.18
CA GLY A 189 -5.23 9.39 -3.47
C GLY A 189 -4.64 9.14 -2.08
N LEU A 190 -4.20 7.92 -1.79
CA LEU A 190 -3.38 7.63 -0.61
C LEU A 190 -1.91 7.90 -0.89
N ASP A 191 -1.17 8.31 0.12
CA ASP A 191 0.27 8.57 0.06
C ASP A 191 1.01 7.79 1.15
N HIS A 192 2.33 7.74 1.04
CA HIS A 192 3.17 7.16 2.07
C HIS A 192 3.17 8.04 3.32
N VAL A 193 3.19 7.42 4.49
CA VAL A 193 3.38 8.15 5.74
C VAL A 193 4.78 8.74 5.76
N THR A 194 4.87 10.04 5.79
CA THR A 194 6.14 10.76 6.00
C THR A 194 6.48 10.72 7.49
N GLY A 195 7.37 9.78 7.88
CA GLY A 195 7.87 9.64 9.26
C GLY A 195 8.87 10.73 9.65
#